data_57c26bc40f1c8c33f74a0de28373a67b
#
_entry.id   57c26bc40f1c8c33f74a0de28373a67b
#
_cell.length_a   1.000
_cell.length_b   1.000
_cell.length_c   1.000
_cell.angle_alpha   90.00
_cell.angle_beta   90.00
_cell.angle_gamma   90.00
#
_symmetry.space_group_name_H-M   'P 1'
#
loop_
_entity.id
_entity.type
_entity.pdbx_description
1 polymer ?
#
loop_
_entity_poly.entity_id
_entity_poly.type
_entity_poly.pdbx_seq_one_letter_code
_entity_poly.pdbx_strand_id
1 'polypeptide(L)'
;KQTKNLTQKIRSCMKDPFYPILIDEEGGKVSRLSELFSTKEFTQYFFGLLYEKNNKNGKLIYKYYLETICNILNDLGININTIPVMDLLQNSTHQVIKSRAYSYKAKTVKTLGKFCISFLKKKKIASVSKHVPGHGCSNSDSHLNLPIVYKKKSKLYKEDFSLFKNLH
;
A
#
# COMPACT_ATOMS: atom_id res chain seq x y z
N LYS A 1 -3.82 -23.67 2.71
CA LYS A 1 -4.03 -24.49 3.92
C LYS A 1 -2.96 -24.24 4.99
N GLN A 2 -1.66 -24.29 4.63
CA GLN A 2 -0.54 -24.12 5.57
C GLN A 2 -0.58 -22.76 6.30
N THR A 3 -0.69 -21.64 5.59
CA THR A 3 -0.73 -20.28 6.17
C THR A 3 -1.91 -20.12 7.13
N LYS A 4 -3.10 -20.58 6.75
CA LYS A 4 -4.30 -20.54 7.61
C LYS A 4 -4.10 -21.31 8.91
N ASN A 5 -3.52 -22.49 8.84
CA ASN A 5 -3.20 -23.28 10.05
C ASN A 5 -2.17 -22.57 10.93
N LEU A 6 -1.18 -21.90 10.34
CA LEU A 6 -0.16 -21.15 11.07
C LEU A 6 -0.79 -19.96 11.82
N THR A 7 -1.60 -19.14 11.15
CA THR A 7 -2.26 -17.98 11.77
C THR A 7 -3.19 -18.40 12.91
N GLN A 8 -3.92 -19.51 12.74
CA GLN A 8 -4.76 -20.09 13.81
C GLN A 8 -3.92 -20.54 15.02
N LYS A 9 -2.80 -21.24 14.78
CA LYS A 9 -1.90 -21.67 15.87
C LYS A 9 -1.32 -20.47 16.62
N ILE A 10 -0.87 -19.43 15.91
CA ILE A 10 -0.36 -18.19 16.53
C ILE A 10 -1.41 -17.60 17.48
N ARG A 11 -2.66 -17.41 17.03
CA ARG A 11 -3.73 -16.86 17.86
C ARG A 11 -4.07 -17.75 19.05
N SER A 12 -4.06 -19.05 18.86
CA SER A 12 -4.28 -20.00 19.95
C SER A 12 -3.19 -19.89 21.01
N CYS A 13 -1.91 -19.84 20.60
CA CYS A 13 -0.79 -19.67 21.53
C CYS A 13 -0.85 -18.33 22.27
N MET A 14 -1.23 -17.25 21.57
CA MET A 14 -1.34 -15.92 22.16
C MET A 14 -2.63 -15.72 22.97
N LYS A 15 -3.56 -16.68 22.93
CA LYS A 15 -4.89 -16.62 23.58
C LYS A 15 -5.68 -15.37 23.21
N ASP A 16 -5.46 -14.86 21.99
CA ASP A 16 -6.12 -13.67 21.45
C ASP A 16 -6.61 -13.94 20.01
N PRO A 17 -7.94 -14.01 19.79
CA PRO A 17 -8.51 -14.24 18.46
C PRO A 17 -8.25 -13.07 17.49
N PHE A 18 -7.91 -11.89 18.01
CA PHE A 18 -7.62 -10.70 17.22
C PHE A 18 -6.13 -10.36 17.15
N TYR A 19 -5.27 -11.26 17.64
CA TYR A 19 -3.83 -11.04 17.63
C TYR A 19 -3.36 -10.52 16.27
N PRO A 20 -2.57 -9.44 16.22
CA PRO A 20 -2.18 -8.78 14.99
C PRO A 20 -1.26 -9.67 14.15
N ILE A 21 -1.68 -9.95 12.91
CA ILE A 21 -0.92 -10.69 11.91
C ILE A 21 -0.84 -9.84 10.66
N LEU A 22 0.36 -9.45 10.31
CA LEU A 22 0.66 -8.49 9.25
C LEU A 22 1.24 -9.17 8.01
N ILE A 23 0.91 -8.60 6.83
CA ILE A 23 1.48 -8.99 5.55
C ILE A 23 1.89 -7.75 4.74
N ASP A 24 2.95 -7.90 3.95
CA ASP A 24 3.27 -6.99 2.85
C ASP A 24 2.66 -7.50 1.55
N GLU A 25 1.41 -7.14 1.28
CA GLU A 25 0.73 -7.45 0.02
C GLU A 25 0.33 -6.13 -0.66
N GLU A 26 1.25 -5.58 -1.46
CA GLU A 26 1.05 -4.33 -2.20
C GLU A 26 0.50 -4.55 -3.61
N GLY A 27 0.63 -5.77 -4.11
CA GLY A 27 0.54 -6.10 -5.52
C GLY A 27 1.84 -5.82 -6.29
N GLY A 28 1.87 -6.13 -7.57
CA GLY A 28 3.06 -5.96 -8.39
C GLY A 28 4.26 -6.77 -7.87
N LYS A 29 5.38 -6.08 -7.66
CA LYS A 29 6.65 -6.70 -7.21
C LYS A 29 6.65 -7.10 -5.73
N VAL A 30 5.80 -6.48 -4.92
CA VAL A 30 5.71 -6.75 -3.48
C VAL A 30 4.40 -7.49 -3.22
N SER A 31 4.41 -8.78 -3.49
CA SER A 31 3.28 -9.68 -3.29
C SER A 31 3.72 -10.98 -2.65
N ARG A 32 2.97 -11.42 -1.66
CA ARG A 32 3.09 -12.74 -1.01
C ARG A 32 2.01 -13.71 -1.50
N LEU A 33 1.07 -13.21 -2.32
CA LEU A 33 -0.01 -14.00 -2.90
C LEU A 33 0.29 -14.44 -4.34
N SER A 34 1.48 -14.15 -4.86
CA SER A 34 1.90 -14.48 -6.25
C SER A 34 1.82 -15.96 -6.59
N GLU A 35 1.94 -16.85 -5.60
CA GLU A 35 1.77 -18.29 -5.76
C GLU A 35 0.30 -18.71 -5.95
N LEU A 36 -0.65 -17.88 -5.55
CA LEU A 36 -2.09 -18.16 -5.69
C LEU A 36 -2.64 -17.61 -7.01
N PHE A 37 -2.18 -16.42 -7.41
CA PHE A 37 -2.54 -15.77 -8.67
C PHE A 37 -1.54 -14.67 -9.02
N SER A 38 -1.41 -14.36 -10.31
CA SER A 38 -0.49 -13.30 -10.73
C SER A 38 -0.99 -11.93 -10.31
N THR A 39 -0.21 -11.26 -9.46
CA THR A 39 -0.44 -9.87 -9.06
C THR A 39 0.45 -8.89 -9.82
N LYS A 40 1.31 -9.38 -10.73
CA LYS A 40 2.38 -8.63 -11.39
C LYS A 40 1.92 -7.32 -12.02
N GLU A 41 0.77 -7.32 -12.67
CA GLU A 41 0.21 -6.16 -13.37
C GLU A 41 -0.59 -5.23 -12.42
N PHE A 42 -1.00 -5.74 -11.26
CA PHE A 42 -1.86 -5.00 -10.31
C PHE A 42 -1.03 -4.14 -9.35
N THR A 43 -0.22 -3.24 -9.90
CA THR A 43 0.57 -2.30 -9.13
C THR A 43 -0.28 -1.10 -8.69
N GLN A 44 0.12 -0.39 -7.62
CA GLN A 44 -0.58 0.85 -7.25
C GLN A 44 -0.45 1.91 -8.35
N TYR A 45 0.66 1.94 -9.09
CA TYR A 45 0.83 2.81 -10.26
C TYR A 45 -0.20 2.51 -11.36
N PHE A 46 -0.46 1.23 -11.65
CA PHE A 46 -1.51 0.83 -12.59
C PHE A 46 -2.88 1.39 -12.19
N PHE A 47 -3.25 1.26 -10.92
CA PHE A 47 -4.52 1.83 -10.43
C PHE A 47 -4.53 3.36 -10.47
N GLY A 48 -3.38 3.99 -10.23
CA GLY A 48 -3.21 5.43 -10.41
C GLY A 48 -3.49 5.88 -11.83
N LEU A 49 -2.91 5.21 -12.82
CA LEU A 49 -3.15 5.49 -14.25
C LEU A 49 -4.61 5.28 -14.65
N LEU A 50 -5.23 4.17 -14.23
CA LEU A 50 -6.65 3.90 -14.49
C LEU A 50 -7.53 4.99 -13.91
N TYR A 51 -7.26 5.40 -12.67
CA TYR A 51 -8.01 6.48 -12.02
C TYR A 51 -7.84 7.82 -12.75
N GLU A 52 -6.64 8.16 -13.19
CA GLU A 52 -6.39 9.40 -13.94
C GLU A 52 -7.03 9.42 -15.32
N LYS A 53 -7.13 8.26 -15.98
CA LYS A 53 -7.82 8.11 -17.26
C LYS A 53 -9.35 8.23 -17.10
N ASN A 54 -9.93 7.60 -16.08
CA ASN A 54 -11.34 7.68 -15.75
C ASN A 54 -11.54 7.44 -14.24
N ASN A 55 -11.86 8.48 -13.51
CA ASN A 55 -11.94 8.42 -12.05
C ASN A 55 -12.96 7.38 -11.54
N LYS A 56 -14.13 7.28 -12.18
CA LYS A 56 -15.20 6.36 -11.77
C LYS A 56 -14.79 4.90 -12.01
N ASN A 57 -14.39 4.58 -13.22
CA ASN A 57 -14.03 3.23 -13.62
C ASN A 57 -12.73 2.76 -12.95
N GLY A 58 -11.70 3.62 -12.88
CA GLY A 58 -10.44 3.30 -12.22
C GLY A 58 -10.64 2.98 -10.73
N LYS A 59 -11.48 3.76 -10.04
CA LYS A 59 -11.81 3.50 -8.65
C LYS A 59 -12.64 2.22 -8.47
N LEU A 60 -13.52 1.91 -9.42
CA LEU A 60 -14.32 0.68 -9.40
C LEU A 60 -13.43 -0.57 -9.59
N ILE A 61 -12.51 -0.54 -10.56
CA ILE A 61 -11.57 -1.64 -10.80
C ILE A 61 -10.67 -1.84 -9.57
N TYR A 62 -10.17 -0.75 -8.98
CA TYR A 62 -9.36 -0.82 -7.76
C TYR A 62 -10.16 -1.39 -6.58
N LYS A 63 -11.44 -1.05 -6.47
CA LYS A 63 -12.35 -1.64 -5.47
C LYS A 63 -12.41 -3.16 -5.59
N TYR A 64 -12.62 -3.69 -6.79
CA TYR A 64 -12.70 -5.15 -7.00
C TYR A 64 -11.38 -5.86 -6.65
N TYR A 65 -10.26 -5.26 -7.03
CA TYR A 65 -8.95 -5.77 -6.63
C TYR A 65 -8.80 -5.82 -5.09
N LEU A 66 -9.06 -4.70 -4.41
CA LEU A 66 -9.00 -4.65 -2.95
C LEU A 66 -9.96 -5.65 -2.29
N GLU A 67 -11.14 -5.85 -2.86
CA GLU A 67 -12.10 -6.82 -2.35
C GLU A 67 -11.57 -8.24 -2.43
N THR A 68 -10.97 -8.61 -3.55
CA THR A 68 -10.33 -9.92 -3.75
C THR A 68 -9.21 -10.14 -2.73
N ILE A 69 -8.30 -9.17 -2.60
CA ILE A 69 -7.20 -9.24 -1.61
C ILE A 69 -7.75 -9.37 -0.19
N CYS A 70 -8.70 -8.53 0.20
CA CYS A 70 -9.27 -8.57 1.55
C CYS A 70 -9.95 -9.91 1.86
N ASN A 71 -10.67 -10.49 0.91
CA ASN A 71 -11.31 -11.80 1.10
C ASN A 71 -10.26 -12.89 1.33
N ILE A 72 -9.18 -12.90 0.55
CA ILE A 72 -8.07 -13.85 0.72
C ILE A 72 -7.38 -13.65 2.08
N LEU A 73 -7.06 -12.40 2.47
CA LEU A 73 -6.40 -12.12 3.74
C LEU A 73 -7.28 -12.54 4.94
N ASN A 74 -8.58 -12.26 4.89
CA ASN A 74 -9.52 -12.69 5.93
C ASN A 74 -9.61 -14.21 6.02
N ASP A 75 -9.66 -14.92 4.89
CA ASP A 75 -9.66 -16.40 4.89
C ASP A 75 -8.35 -16.98 5.46
N LEU A 76 -7.23 -16.33 5.19
CA LEU A 76 -5.93 -16.71 5.76
C LEU A 76 -5.76 -16.31 7.23
N GLY A 77 -6.68 -15.53 7.79
CA GLY A 77 -6.59 -15.02 9.15
C GLY A 77 -5.57 -13.88 9.32
N ILE A 78 -5.29 -13.11 8.27
CA ILE A 78 -4.40 -11.94 8.29
C ILE A 78 -5.28 -10.70 8.47
N ASN A 79 -4.96 -9.85 9.45
CA ASN A 79 -5.80 -8.70 9.81
C ASN A 79 -5.09 -7.34 9.66
N ILE A 80 -3.86 -7.32 9.15
CA ILE A 80 -3.12 -6.08 8.84
C ILE A 80 -2.46 -6.22 7.47
N ASN A 81 -2.63 -5.23 6.58
CA ASN A 81 -1.87 -5.14 5.33
C ASN A 81 -1.12 -3.81 5.22
N THR A 82 0.13 -3.84 4.75
CA THR A 82 1.00 -2.66 4.66
C THR A 82 0.76 -1.84 3.39
N ILE A 83 -0.47 -1.51 3.12
CA ILE A 83 -0.92 -0.57 2.09
C ILE A 83 -1.81 0.51 2.72
N PRO A 84 -1.92 1.68 2.07
CA PRO A 84 -1.34 2.11 0.79
C PRO A 84 0.11 2.60 0.89
N VAL A 85 0.84 2.53 -0.24
CA VAL A 85 2.09 3.27 -0.43
C VAL A 85 1.72 4.69 -0.83
N MET A 86 1.98 5.64 0.06
CA MET A 86 1.60 7.06 -0.07
C MET A 86 2.73 7.93 -0.65
N ASP A 87 3.81 7.31 -1.12
CA ASP A 87 4.92 8.03 -1.72
C ASP A 87 4.50 8.78 -2.97
N LEU A 88 4.95 10.03 -3.10
CA LEU A 88 4.71 10.85 -4.29
C LEU A 88 5.83 10.60 -5.31
N LEU A 89 5.47 10.12 -6.49
CA LEU A 89 6.44 9.93 -7.57
C LEU A 89 7.05 11.24 -8.03
N GLN A 90 8.33 11.18 -8.34
CA GLN A 90 9.12 12.25 -8.97
C GLN A 90 10.00 11.64 -10.08
N ASN A 91 10.53 12.48 -10.98
CA ASN A 91 11.41 11.99 -12.05
C ASN A 91 12.64 11.25 -11.49
N SER A 92 13.15 11.70 -10.35
CA SER A 92 14.30 11.13 -9.62
C SER A 92 13.94 9.96 -8.71
N THR A 93 12.68 9.58 -8.58
CA THR A 93 12.27 8.47 -7.69
C THR A 93 12.98 7.18 -8.07
N HIS A 94 13.61 6.53 -7.09
CA HIS A 94 14.32 5.27 -7.28
C HIS A 94 13.39 4.15 -7.76
N GLN A 95 13.91 3.22 -8.55
CA GLN A 95 13.14 2.11 -9.16
C GLN A 95 12.45 1.21 -8.12
N VAL A 96 12.98 1.15 -6.89
CA VAL A 96 12.39 0.37 -5.79
C VAL A 96 10.99 0.89 -5.40
N ILE A 97 10.68 2.16 -5.67
CA ILE A 97 9.36 2.77 -5.35
C ILE A 97 8.45 2.84 -6.58
N LYS A 98 8.97 3.18 -7.75
CA LYS A 98 8.20 3.59 -8.95
C LYS A 98 6.82 2.92 -9.11
N SER A 99 6.78 1.62 -9.37
CA SER A 99 5.49 0.93 -9.62
C SER A 99 4.66 0.74 -8.34
N ARG A 100 5.26 0.93 -7.16
CA ARG A 100 4.59 0.76 -5.87
C ARG A 100 3.76 1.97 -5.46
N ALA A 101 4.07 3.18 -5.97
CA ALA A 101 3.33 4.41 -5.67
C ALA A 101 2.29 4.71 -6.75
N TYR A 102 1.17 5.36 -6.38
CA TYR A 102 0.05 5.57 -7.30
C TYR A 102 0.37 6.54 -8.45
N SER A 103 1.05 7.66 -8.19
CA SER A 103 1.11 8.74 -9.17
C SER A 103 2.15 9.80 -8.83
N TYR A 104 2.46 10.64 -9.83
CA TYR A 104 3.16 11.93 -9.72
C TYR A 104 2.27 13.04 -9.17
N LYS A 105 0.94 12.83 -9.07
CA LYS A 105 -0.03 13.84 -8.63
C LYS A 105 -0.46 13.56 -7.19
N ALA A 106 -0.14 14.47 -6.29
CA ALA A 106 -0.50 14.38 -4.87
C ALA A 106 -2.01 14.15 -4.65
N LYS A 107 -2.87 14.75 -5.49
CA LYS A 107 -4.33 14.56 -5.44
C LYS A 107 -4.72 13.10 -5.70
N THR A 108 -4.14 12.45 -6.70
CA THR A 108 -4.38 11.03 -7.02
C THR A 108 -3.93 10.14 -5.87
N VAL A 109 -2.69 10.33 -5.38
CA VAL A 109 -2.14 9.58 -4.24
C VAL A 109 -3.05 9.69 -3.02
N LYS A 110 -3.43 10.92 -2.64
CA LYS A 110 -4.30 11.16 -1.48
C LYS A 110 -5.69 10.55 -1.64
N THR A 111 -6.29 10.65 -2.84
CA THR A 111 -7.63 10.13 -3.10
C THR A 111 -7.66 8.61 -3.05
N LEU A 112 -6.74 7.95 -3.76
CA LEU A 112 -6.67 6.48 -3.79
C LEU A 112 -6.19 5.91 -2.47
N GLY A 113 -5.24 6.57 -1.79
CA GLY A 113 -4.78 6.16 -0.47
C GLY A 113 -5.91 6.19 0.57
N LYS A 114 -6.65 7.29 0.68
CA LYS A 114 -7.83 7.38 1.55
C LYS A 114 -8.89 6.33 1.21
N PHE A 115 -9.12 6.11 -0.08
CA PHE A 115 -10.06 5.09 -0.53
C PHE A 115 -9.61 3.70 -0.08
N CYS A 116 -8.33 3.36 -0.25
CA CYS A 116 -7.75 2.10 0.18
C CYS A 116 -7.93 1.89 1.69
N ILE A 117 -7.49 2.84 2.52
CA ILE A 117 -7.61 2.79 3.98
C ILE A 117 -9.07 2.57 4.41
N SER A 118 -9.99 3.39 3.87
CA SER A 118 -11.41 3.29 4.18
C SER A 118 -12.01 1.95 3.76
N PHE A 119 -11.55 1.38 2.64
CA PHE A 119 -12.02 0.09 2.14
C PHE A 119 -11.52 -1.07 3.02
N LEU A 120 -10.23 -1.10 3.36
CA LEU A 120 -9.65 -2.11 4.25
C LEU A 120 -10.35 -2.10 5.62
N LYS A 121 -10.56 -0.90 6.18
CA LYS A 121 -11.29 -0.74 7.45
C LYS A 121 -12.68 -1.38 7.41
N LYS A 122 -13.45 -1.16 6.32
CA LYS A 122 -14.75 -1.80 6.12
C LYS A 122 -14.68 -3.32 6.05
N LYS A 123 -13.55 -3.86 5.57
CA LYS A 123 -13.28 -5.29 5.49
C LYS A 123 -12.59 -5.85 6.75
N LYS A 124 -12.50 -5.04 7.83
CA LYS A 124 -11.87 -5.40 9.12
C LYS A 124 -10.38 -5.75 9.00
N ILE A 125 -9.69 -5.13 8.06
CA ILE A 125 -8.23 -5.21 7.89
C ILE A 125 -7.65 -3.84 8.24
N ALA A 126 -6.70 -3.80 9.16
CA ALA A 126 -5.94 -2.60 9.46
C ALA A 126 -4.98 -2.27 8.31
N SER A 127 -4.78 -1.00 8.04
CA SER A 127 -3.87 -0.51 7.00
C SER A 127 -2.63 0.12 7.63
N VAL A 128 -1.46 -0.06 7.01
CA VAL A 128 -0.23 0.65 7.35
C VAL A 128 0.18 1.50 6.17
N SER A 129 0.01 2.82 6.30
CA SER A 129 0.43 3.77 5.27
C SER A 129 1.93 3.99 5.32
N LYS A 130 2.60 3.87 4.18
CA LYS A 130 4.06 3.95 4.08
C LYS A 130 4.51 4.71 2.84
N HIS A 131 5.73 5.23 2.81
CA HIS A 131 6.82 5.22 3.79
C HIS A 131 6.95 6.61 4.40
N VAL A 132 6.51 6.78 5.62
CA VAL A 132 6.58 8.08 6.32
C VAL A 132 8.03 8.48 6.54
N PRO A 133 8.43 9.71 6.24
CA PRO A 133 7.63 10.87 5.80
C PRO A 133 7.50 11.02 4.28
N GLY A 134 7.93 10.06 3.47
CA GLY A 134 7.88 10.02 2.01
C GLY A 134 9.21 9.58 1.39
N HIS A 135 9.21 8.47 0.66
CA HIS A 135 10.40 7.91 0.00
C HIS A 135 10.50 8.33 -1.48
N GLY A 136 9.44 8.95 -2.03
CA GLY A 136 9.37 9.33 -3.44
C GLY A 136 10.43 10.36 -3.87
N CYS A 137 10.94 11.16 -2.94
CA CYS A 137 12.00 12.15 -3.18
C CYS A 137 13.42 11.55 -3.17
N SER A 138 13.58 10.29 -2.74
CA SER A 138 14.88 9.63 -2.68
C SER A 138 15.27 9.04 -4.03
N ASN A 139 16.53 9.16 -4.39
CA ASN A 139 17.15 8.54 -5.56
C ASN A 139 17.92 7.25 -5.21
N SER A 140 17.84 6.78 -3.96
CA SER A 140 18.56 5.59 -3.48
C SER A 140 17.61 4.61 -2.80
N ASP A 141 18.02 3.35 -2.76
CA ASP A 141 17.36 2.30 -1.99
C ASP A 141 17.78 2.37 -0.52
N SER A 142 16.82 2.53 0.39
CA SER A 142 17.08 2.60 1.83
C SER A 142 17.59 1.30 2.45
N HIS A 143 17.48 0.17 1.76
CA HIS A 143 18.08 -1.10 2.20
C HIS A 143 19.59 -1.17 1.95
N LEU A 144 20.09 -0.37 1.00
CA LEU A 144 21.49 -0.39 0.59
C LEU A 144 22.26 0.84 1.06
N ASN A 145 21.61 2.01 1.07
CA ASN A 145 22.25 3.29 1.37
C ASN A 145 21.31 4.18 2.18
N LEU A 146 21.88 5.11 2.95
CA LEU A 146 21.10 6.15 3.62
C LEU A 146 20.49 7.11 2.57
N PRO A 147 19.17 7.19 2.43
CA PRO A 147 18.51 8.08 1.48
C PRO A 147 18.68 9.53 1.91
N ILE A 148 19.26 10.36 1.05
CA ILE A 148 19.39 11.79 1.28
C ILE A 148 18.42 12.55 0.38
N VAL A 149 17.67 13.48 0.97
CA VAL A 149 16.71 14.32 0.26
C VAL A 149 17.15 15.77 0.32
N TYR A 150 17.50 16.34 -0.84
CA TYR A 150 17.98 17.73 -0.96
C TYR A 150 16.84 18.77 -1.12
N LYS A 151 15.60 18.35 -0.98
CA LYS A 151 14.42 19.21 -1.10
C LYS A 151 14.25 20.11 0.15
N LYS A 152 13.91 21.37 -0.05
CA LYS A 152 13.66 22.31 1.07
C LYS A 152 12.54 21.76 1.98
N LYS A 153 12.71 21.84 3.28
CA LYS A 153 11.75 21.35 4.30
C LYS A 153 10.34 21.91 4.09
N SER A 154 10.22 23.20 3.74
CA SER A 154 8.92 23.81 3.46
C SER A 154 8.19 23.19 2.27
N LYS A 155 8.93 22.72 1.24
CA LYS A 155 8.37 22.02 0.09
C LYS A 155 7.96 20.58 0.46
N LEU A 156 8.76 19.88 1.27
CA LEU A 156 8.42 18.56 1.81
C LEU A 156 7.11 18.60 2.62
N TYR A 157 6.93 19.64 3.47
CA TYR A 157 5.67 19.80 4.22
C TYR A 157 4.45 19.98 3.35
N LYS A 158 4.57 20.70 2.21
CA LYS A 158 3.46 20.97 1.30
C LYS A 158 3.14 19.78 0.41
N GLU A 159 4.13 18.99 0.03
CA GLU A 159 4.02 17.87 -0.90
C GLU A 159 3.98 16.53 -0.15
N ASP A 160 5.15 15.97 0.15
CA ASP A 160 5.29 14.60 0.65
C ASP A 160 4.61 14.39 2.01
N PHE A 161 4.91 15.24 3.01
CA PHE A 161 4.36 15.09 4.36
C PHE A 161 2.85 15.34 4.41
N SER A 162 2.33 16.18 3.50
CA SER A 162 0.89 16.48 3.43
C SER A 162 0.04 15.26 3.08
N LEU A 163 0.65 14.25 2.42
CA LEU A 163 -0.04 13.03 2.02
C LEU A 163 -0.41 12.16 3.23
N PHE A 164 0.36 12.25 4.30
CA PHE A 164 0.13 11.49 5.53
C PHE A 164 -0.75 12.22 6.54
N LYS A 165 -1.14 13.48 6.25
CA LYS A 165 -2.04 14.25 7.13
C LYS A 165 -3.49 13.90 6.85
N ASN A 166 -4.28 13.71 7.95
CA ASN A 166 -5.73 13.50 7.90
C ASN A 166 -6.12 12.30 6.98
N LEU A 167 -5.47 11.18 7.17
CA LEU A 167 -5.77 9.93 6.46
C LEU A 167 -6.97 9.17 7.04
N HIS A 168 -7.43 9.57 8.22
CA HIS A 168 -8.57 8.98 8.94
C HIS A 168 -9.90 9.50 8.44
#